data_9d7f748b601642f7621a21d67e69bd3b
#
_entry.id   9d7f748b601642f7621a21d67e69bd3b
#
_cell.length_a   1.000
_cell.length_b   1.000
_cell.length_c   1.000
_cell.angle_alpha   90.00
_cell.angle_beta   90.00
_cell.angle_gamma   90.00
#
_symmetry.space_group_name_H-M   'P 1'
#
loop_
_entity.id
_entity.type
_entity.pdbx_description
1 polymer ?
#
loop_
_entity_poly.entity_id
_entity_poly.type
_entity_poly.pdbx_seq_one_letter_code
_entity_poly.pdbx_strand_id
1 'polypeptide(L)'
;MLTGCLGLAFLAASALPALAYEAFQGPLGLLQKGQGTYEGYTLLAPQDSTMTYLLDMDGRVVNEWKSEYPCFYAELLPNGGMLRHSRIPDAAPNFGGAAGLLEEFDWSGKKIWEYKCYTPGKEVSHHTFEVMPNGNILLPVWQYHSYDEAIAKGLDPDKLGRAMLPDGVKVGKGMVRGIWPDVIREVERGTGKTVWEWKVWDHIGTTPDKFDINAFCDLGNIMLWLAGPDWIHLNGVAYNPETNEIAFTSRNLGEVFIIDYKKNGGIKYRWGNPANYGKGAAPAGYADDGDQKLFGPHAPDWTAEGTISIMDNGHTRPSG
;
A
#
# COMPACT_ATOMS: atom_id res chain seq x y z
N MET A 1 -0.19 -25.10 -73.69
CA MET A 1 0.08 -25.44 -72.26
C MET A 1 1.01 -24.38 -71.74
N LEU A 2 0.46 -23.39 -71.02
CA LEU A 2 1.24 -22.36 -70.36
C LEU A 2 1.07 -22.56 -68.87
N THR A 3 2.15 -22.93 -68.20
CA THR A 3 2.26 -23.04 -66.75
C THR A 3 2.68 -21.67 -66.19
N GLY A 4 1.74 -21.03 -65.50
CA GLY A 4 2.01 -19.80 -64.78
C GLY A 4 2.55 -20.10 -63.38
N CYS A 5 3.74 -19.63 -63.09
CA CYS A 5 4.30 -19.59 -61.74
C CYS A 5 3.74 -18.36 -61.00
N LEU A 6 2.92 -18.58 -59.96
CA LEU A 6 2.58 -17.56 -58.97
C LEU A 6 3.75 -17.42 -57.99
N GLY A 7 4.48 -16.32 -58.08
CA GLY A 7 5.43 -15.91 -57.06
C GLY A 7 4.74 -15.34 -55.86
N LEU A 8 4.84 -15.98 -54.69
CA LEU A 8 4.49 -15.36 -53.40
C LEU A 8 5.57 -14.35 -53.02
N ALA A 9 5.23 -13.08 -53.04
CA ALA A 9 6.06 -12.03 -52.43
C ALA A 9 5.83 -12.08 -50.90
N PHE A 10 6.81 -12.53 -50.13
CA PHE A 10 6.87 -12.29 -48.69
C PHE A 10 7.19 -10.82 -48.42
N LEU A 11 6.23 -10.07 -47.99
CA LEU A 11 6.47 -8.77 -47.34
C LEU A 11 7.10 -9.05 -45.96
N ALA A 12 8.41 -8.90 -45.87
CA ALA A 12 9.10 -8.78 -44.61
C ALA A 12 8.68 -7.44 -44.00
N ALA A 13 7.71 -7.43 -43.09
CA ALA A 13 7.46 -6.33 -42.22
C ALA A 13 8.70 -6.19 -41.30
N SER A 14 9.58 -5.25 -41.61
CA SER A 14 10.61 -4.83 -40.68
C SER A 14 9.91 -4.26 -39.45
N ALA A 15 9.91 -5.02 -38.35
CA ALA A 15 9.58 -4.48 -37.06
C ALA A 15 10.63 -3.39 -36.79
N LEU A 16 10.22 -2.12 -36.93
CA LEU A 16 10.97 -1.03 -36.37
C LEU A 16 11.11 -1.32 -34.87
N PRO A 17 12.32 -1.26 -34.30
CA PRO A 17 12.46 -1.34 -32.85
C PRO A 17 11.56 -0.24 -32.30
N ALA A 18 10.62 -0.60 -31.43
CA ALA A 18 9.94 0.38 -30.61
C ALA A 18 11.07 1.12 -29.89
N LEU A 19 11.28 2.38 -30.27
CA LEU A 19 12.18 3.25 -29.52
C LEU A 19 11.59 3.24 -28.11
N ALA A 20 12.34 2.62 -27.20
CA ALA A 20 12.03 2.72 -25.78
C ALA A 20 11.85 4.23 -25.53
N TYR A 21 10.77 4.58 -24.88
CA TYR A 21 10.49 5.94 -24.43
C TYR A 21 11.78 6.46 -23.79
N GLU A 22 12.50 7.33 -24.48
CA GLU A 22 13.65 8.00 -23.88
C GLU A 22 13.07 8.81 -22.72
N ALA A 23 13.44 8.42 -21.50
CA ALA A 23 13.14 9.20 -20.33
C ALA A 23 13.59 10.63 -20.66
N PHE A 24 12.69 11.59 -20.51
CA PHE A 24 12.96 12.99 -20.77
C PHE A 24 14.25 13.39 -20.04
N GLN A 25 15.33 13.55 -20.77
CA GLN A 25 16.62 14.03 -20.26
C GLN A 25 16.58 15.55 -20.15
N GLY A 26 15.66 16.05 -19.33
CA GLY A 26 15.67 17.45 -18.93
C GLY A 26 16.75 17.75 -17.90
N PRO A 27 16.97 19.01 -17.56
CA PRO A 27 17.87 19.39 -16.50
C PRO A 27 17.44 18.69 -15.19
N LEU A 28 18.37 18.07 -14.50
CA LEU A 28 18.15 17.43 -13.20
C LEU A 28 18.30 18.47 -12.08
N GLY A 29 17.62 18.26 -10.97
CA GLY A 29 17.64 19.14 -9.80
C GLY A 29 16.49 20.12 -9.76
N LEU A 30 16.69 21.28 -9.16
CA LEU A 30 15.66 22.33 -9.04
C LEU A 30 15.39 22.98 -10.40
N LEU A 31 14.21 22.71 -10.97
CA LEU A 31 13.79 23.28 -12.26
C LEU A 31 13.11 24.64 -12.10
N GLN A 32 12.40 24.85 -11.00
CA GLN A 32 11.65 26.08 -10.72
C GLN A 32 11.54 26.31 -9.21
N LYS A 33 11.82 27.52 -8.76
CA LYS A 33 11.59 27.99 -7.39
C LYS A 33 10.51 29.09 -7.45
N GLY A 34 9.32 28.78 -6.93
CA GLY A 34 8.20 29.73 -6.90
C GLY A 34 8.29 30.70 -5.72
N GLN A 35 7.51 31.77 -5.77
CA GLN A 35 7.30 32.62 -4.60
C GLN A 35 6.39 31.88 -3.60
N GLY A 36 6.67 32.02 -2.30
CA GLY A 36 5.88 31.39 -1.23
C GLY A 36 6.17 29.91 -1.01
N THR A 37 7.30 29.38 -1.53
CA THR A 37 7.77 28.06 -1.16
C THR A 37 8.06 27.99 0.33
N TYR A 38 7.63 26.90 0.98
CA TYR A 38 7.92 26.65 2.39
C TYR A 38 9.41 26.35 2.56
N GLU A 39 10.06 27.06 3.48
CA GLU A 39 11.49 26.88 3.76
C GLU A 39 11.73 25.57 4.51
N GLY A 40 12.71 24.77 4.05
CA GLY A 40 13.05 23.50 4.67
C GLY A 40 13.89 22.58 3.79
N TYR A 41 13.81 21.31 4.07
CA TYR A 41 14.50 20.25 3.33
C TYR A 41 13.51 19.26 2.78
N THR A 42 13.87 18.63 1.67
CA THR A 42 13.10 17.54 1.07
C THR A 42 13.85 16.24 1.22
N LEU A 43 13.26 15.28 1.95
CA LEU A 43 13.75 13.90 1.97
C LEU A 43 13.24 13.21 0.71
N LEU A 44 14.16 12.79 -0.15
CA LEU A 44 13.87 12.08 -1.39
C LEU A 44 14.33 10.62 -1.29
N ALA A 45 13.37 9.72 -1.24
CA ALA A 45 13.60 8.28 -1.22
C ALA A 45 13.03 7.67 -2.51
N PRO A 46 13.77 7.66 -3.62
CA PRO A 46 13.24 7.10 -4.87
C PRO A 46 12.90 5.63 -4.68
N GLN A 47 11.69 5.25 -5.08
CA GLN A 47 11.25 3.87 -5.00
C GLN A 47 12.20 2.97 -5.78
N ASP A 48 12.51 1.81 -5.22
CA ASP A 48 13.47 0.84 -5.76
C ASP A 48 14.95 1.31 -5.81
N SER A 49 15.26 2.51 -5.27
CA SER A 49 16.64 2.95 -5.08
C SER A 49 17.20 2.48 -3.73
N THR A 50 18.48 2.12 -3.71
CA THR A 50 19.21 1.88 -2.46
C THR A 50 19.67 3.17 -1.78
N MET A 51 19.53 4.32 -2.46
CA MET A 51 19.90 5.64 -1.96
C MET A 51 18.70 6.42 -1.47
N THR A 52 18.89 7.20 -0.43
CA THR A 52 17.95 8.21 0.07
C THR A 52 18.72 9.52 0.21
N TYR A 53 18.13 10.65 -0.19
CA TYR A 53 18.78 11.95 -0.25
C TYR A 53 18.01 12.98 0.56
N LEU A 54 18.74 13.89 1.21
CA LEU A 54 18.19 15.10 1.78
C LEU A 54 18.61 16.28 0.92
N LEU A 55 17.65 17.01 0.39
CA LEU A 55 17.85 18.13 -0.51
C LEU A 55 17.54 19.45 0.17
N ASP A 56 18.35 20.49 -0.10
CA ASP A 56 18.03 21.87 0.30
C ASP A 56 17.06 22.55 -0.68
N MET A 57 16.70 23.79 -0.39
CA MET A 57 15.78 24.60 -1.21
C MET A 57 16.34 24.97 -2.60
N ASP A 58 17.61 24.74 -2.84
CA ASP A 58 18.26 24.94 -4.14
C ASP A 58 18.47 23.61 -4.89
N GLY A 59 17.92 22.51 -4.36
CA GLY A 59 18.00 21.17 -4.94
C GLY A 59 19.37 20.52 -4.79
N ARG A 60 20.22 21.02 -3.88
CA ARG A 60 21.53 20.41 -3.62
C ARG A 60 21.38 19.31 -2.59
N VAL A 61 22.10 18.21 -2.78
CA VAL A 61 22.19 17.13 -1.78
C VAL A 61 23.00 17.62 -0.59
N VAL A 62 22.37 17.68 0.59
CA VAL A 62 23.01 18.06 1.85
C VAL A 62 23.36 16.86 2.71
N ASN A 63 22.69 15.74 2.52
CA ASN A 63 23.06 14.44 3.08
C ASN A 63 22.52 13.30 2.22
N GLU A 64 23.13 12.11 2.35
CA GLU A 64 22.68 10.90 1.67
C GLU A 64 22.90 9.67 2.55
N TRP A 65 22.03 8.69 2.38
CA TRP A 65 22.11 7.40 3.06
C TRP A 65 22.02 6.27 2.04
N LYS A 66 22.86 5.27 2.21
CA LYS A 66 22.90 4.08 1.36
C LYS A 66 22.55 2.84 2.16
N SER A 67 21.63 2.03 1.63
CA SER A 67 21.33 0.70 2.12
C SER A 67 21.73 -0.36 1.10
N GLU A 68 21.73 -1.62 1.52
CA GLU A 68 21.84 -2.78 0.62
C GLU A 68 20.50 -3.11 -0.05
N TYR A 69 19.37 -2.59 0.51
CA TYR A 69 18.02 -2.88 0.08
C TYR A 69 17.37 -1.68 -0.59
N PRO A 70 16.51 -1.90 -1.60
CA PRO A 70 15.71 -0.83 -2.19
C PRO A 70 14.77 -0.20 -1.16
N CYS A 71 14.56 1.12 -1.27
CA CYS A 71 13.63 1.86 -0.41
C CYS A 71 12.18 1.68 -0.86
N PHE A 72 11.27 1.60 0.11
CA PHE A 72 9.85 1.82 -0.13
C PHE A 72 9.40 3.17 0.44
N TYR A 73 9.74 3.44 1.70
CA TYR A 73 9.36 4.66 2.42
C TYR A 73 10.46 5.09 3.39
N ALA A 74 10.60 6.38 3.66
CA ALA A 74 11.60 6.89 4.59
C ALA A 74 11.12 8.15 5.31
N GLU A 75 11.56 8.33 6.56
CA GLU A 75 11.35 9.52 7.38
C GLU A 75 12.66 10.03 7.97
N LEU A 76 12.81 11.36 7.98
CA LEU A 76 13.88 12.02 8.70
C LEU A 76 13.49 12.11 10.18
N LEU A 77 14.36 11.61 11.04
CA LEU A 77 14.12 11.64 12.49
C LEU A 77 14.56 12.98 13.12
N PRO A 78 13.95 13.39 14.26
CA PRO A 78 14.32 14.64 14.93
C PRO A 78 15.79 14.75 15.35
N ASN A 79 16.48 13.62 15.51
CA ASN A 79 17.92 13.58 15.82
C ASN A 79 18.82 13.68 14.58
N GLY A 80 18.24 13.92 13.39
CA GLY A 80 18.94 13.98 12.11
C GLY A 80 19.22 12.61 11.49
N GLY A 81 18.89 11.52 12.16
CA GLY A 81 18.92 10.18 11.56
C GLY A 81 17.77 9.96 10.58
N MET A 82 17.77 8.82 9.93
CA MET A 82 16.74 8.41 8.99
C MET A 82 16.23 7.02 9.33
N LEU A 83 14.92 6.85 9.38
CA LEU A 83 14.26 5.56 9.43
C LEU A 83 13.69 5.26 8.05
N ARG A 84 13.92 4.05 7.52
CA ARG A 84 13.38 3.65 6.23
C ARG A 84 12.75 2.26 6.27
N HIS A 85 11.71 2.08 5.47
CA HIS A 85 11.11 0.80 5.16
C HIS A 85 11.71 0.29 3.87
N SER A 86 12.50 -0.75 3.96
CA SER A 86 13.28 -1.31 2.87
C SER A 86 12.66 -2.61 2.36
N ARG A 87 12.80 -2.86 1.06
CA ARG A 87 12.26 -4.05 0.42
C ARG A 87 13.23 -5.21 0.55
N ILE A 88 12.77 -6.29 1.18
CA ILE A 88 13.47 -7.57 1.10
C ILE A 88 13.24 -8.13 -0.31
N PRO A 89 14.32 -8.51 -1.05
CA PRO A 89 14.18 -9.15 -2.34
C PRO A 89 13.28 -10.40 -2.24
N ASP A 90 12.42 -10.57 -3.22
CA ASP A 90 11.50 -11.72 -3.32
C ASP A 90 10.53 -11.88 -2.13
N ALA A 91 10.34 -10.83 -1.32
CA ALA A 91 9.30 -10.85 -0.29
C ALA A 91 7.93 -11.08 -0.92
N ALA A 92 7.24 -12.09 -0.43
CA ALA A 92 5.93 -12.49 -0.91
C ALA A 92 4.94 -12.65 0.27
N PRO A 93 3.69 -12.18 0.10
CA PRO A 93 3.11 -11.65 -1.14
C PRO A 93 3.63 -10.24 -1.44
N ASN A 94 3.61 -9.83 -2.71
CA ASN A 94 3.89 -8.46 -3.11
C ASN A 94 2.68 -7.91 -3.86
N PHE A 95 1.76 -7.32 -3.13
CA PHE A 95 0.56 -6.66 -3.68
C PHE A 95 0.79 -5.19 -4.07
N GLY A 96 2.06 -4.79 -4.20
CA GLY A 96 2.44 -3.43 -4.59
C GLY A 96 3.06 -2.58 -3.47
N GLY A 97 3.13 -3.09 -2.25
CA GLY A 97 3.65 -2.34 -1.10
C GLY A 97 4.59 -3.11 -0.19
N ALA A 98 4.95 -4.36 -0.53
CA ALA A 98 5.80 -5.20 0.31
C ALA A 98 7.16 -4.55 0.57
N ALA A 99 7.58 -4.57 1.82
CA ALA A 99 8.89 -4.09 2.26
C ALA A 99 9.60 -5.13 3.14
N GLY A 100 9.19 -5.32 4.38
CA GLY A 100 9.68 -6.40 5.24
C GLY A 100 10.84 -6.05 6.14
N LEU A 101 11.50 -4.89 5.97
CA LEU A 101 12.66 -4.50 6.75
C LEU A 101 12.61 -3.02 7.11
N LEU A 102 12.63 -2.70 8.40
CA LEU A 102 12.92 -1.34 8.88
C LEU A 102 14.43 -1.22 9.14
N GLU A 103 15.03 -0.13 8.67
CA GLU A 103 16.44 0.20 8.89
C GLU A 103 16.56 1.62 9.41
N GLU A 104 17.33 1.81 10.48
CA GLU A 104 17.65 3.13 11.02
C GLU A 104 19.13 3.45 10.77
N PHE A 105 19.37 4.65 10.26
CA PHE A 105 20.67 5.20 10.00
C PHE A 105 20.89 6.47 10.80
N ASP A 106 22.08 6.66 11.32
CA ASP A 106 22.48 7.95 11.88
C ASP A 106 22.79 8.97 10.78
N TRP A 107 23.06 10.22 11.16
CA TRP A 107 23.41 11.27 10.20
C TRP A 107 24.63 10.96 9.33
N SER A 108 25.58 10.18 9.85
CA SER A 108 26.79 9.79 9.10
C SER A 108 26.56 8.69 8.06
N GLY A 109 25.35 8.14 7.98
CA GLY A 109 24.99 7.03 7.10
C GLY A 109 25.31 5.65 7.69
N LYS A 110 25.70 5.56 8.97
CA LYS A 110 25.88 4.28 9.65
C LYS A 110 24.54 3.69 10.06
N LYS A 111 24.26 2.43 9.66
CA LYS A 111 23.10 1.69 10.14
C LYS A 111 23.29 1.37 11.63
N ILE A 112 22.34 1.84 12.47
CA ILE A 112 22.39 1.71 13.92
C ILE A 112 21.34 0.75 14.48
N TRP A 113 20.29 0.47 13.69
CA TRP A 113 19.25 -0.48 14.06
C TRP A 113 18.57 -1.07 12.84
N GLU A 114 18.02 -2.28 12.97
CA GLU A 114 17.14 -2.90 11.99
C GLU A 114 16.08 -3.79 12.67
N TYR A 115 14.93 -3.90 12.02
CA TYR A 115 13.85 -4.80 12.41
C TYR A 115 13.28 -5.50 11.18
N LYS A 116 13.44 -6.82 11.13
CA LYS A 116 12.90 -7.64 10.06
C LYS A 116 11.48 -8.11 10.40
N CYS A 117 10.51 -7.67 9.62
CA CYS A 117 9.10 -8.07 9.69
C CYS A 117 8.71 -8.83 8.42
N TYR A 118 9.36 -9.97 8.21
CA TYR A 118 9.10 -10.87 7.10
C TYR A 118 9.34 -12.32 7.50
N THR A 119 8.29 -13.12 7.37
CA THR A 119 8.35 -14.58 7.49
C THR A 119 7.67 -15.18 6.26
N PRO A 120 8.40 -15.90 5.38
CA PRO A 120 7.85 -16.45 4.15
C PRO A 120 6.57 -17.24 4.37
N GLY A 121 5.51 -16.89 3.62
CA GLY A 121 4.21 -17.54 3.70
C GLY A 121 3.41 -17.28 4.99
N LYS A 122 3.86 -16.37 5.85
CA LYS A 122 3.16 -16.03 7.10
C LYS A 122 2.87 -14.55 7.23
N GLU A 123 3.86 -13.70 7.05
CA GLU A 123 3.70 -12.25 7.22
C GLU A 123 4.76 -11.44 6.50
N VAL A 124 4.42 -10.22 6.15
CA VAL A 124 5.35 -9.20 5.63
C VAL A 124 4.83 -7.80 5.95
N SER A 125 5.69 -6.92 6.47
CA SER A 125 5.35 -5.50 6.60
C SER A 125 5.39 -4.80 5.26
N HIS A 126 4.54 -3.76 5.13
CA HIS A 126 4.35 -3.08 3.86
C HIS A 126 4.05 -1.59 4.04
N HIS A 127 4.14 -0.81 2.94
CA HIS A 127 3.81 0.62 2.86
C HIS A 127 4.53 1.49 3.89
N THR A 128 3.82 2.43 4.50
CA THR A 128 4.39 3.42 5.42
C THR A 128 4.45 2.88 6.85
N PHE A 129 5.08 3.64 7.71
CA PHE A 129 5.07 3.45 9.16
C PHE A 129 4.83 4.81 9.82
N GLU A 130 4.55 4.81 11.10
CA GLU A 130 4.42 6.00 11.95
C GLU A 130 5.38 5.89 13.13
N VAL A 131 6.19 6.92 13.35
CA VAL A 131 7.03 7.03 14.56
C VAL A 131 6.23 7.72 15.66
N MET A 132 5.83 6.95 16.65
CA MET A 132 5.02 7.44 17.76
C MET A 132 5.80 8.37 18.70
N PRO A 133 5.12 9.25 19.49
CA PRO A 133 5.78 10.12 20.46
C PRO A 133 6.63 9.40 21.52
N ASN A 134 6.30 8.15 21.83
CA ASN A 134 7.08 7.30 22.73
C ASN A 134 8.31 6.65 22.06
N GLY A 135 8.53 6.92 20.78
CA GLY A 135 9.61 6.37 19.97
C GLY A 135 9.34 4.98 19.38
N ASN A 136 8.23 4.34 19.70
CA ASN A 136 7.81 3.11 19.06
C ASN A 136 7.35 3.34 17.63
N ILE A 137 7.24 2.27 16.86
CA ILE A 137 6.88 2.34 15.44
C ILE A 137 5.58 1.56 15.23
N LEU A 138 4.57 2.22 14.65
CA LEU A 138 3.40 1.55 14.10
C LEU A 138 3.66 1.21 12.64
N LEU A 139 3.34 -0.02 12.24
CA LEU A 139 3.49 -0.42 10.83
C LEU A 139 2.38 -1.41 10.42
N PRO A 140 1.92 -1.34 9.17
CA PRO A 140 1.02 -2.34 8.61
C PRO A 140 1.78 -3.60 8.24
N VAL A 141 1.12 -4.74 8.49
CA VAL A 141 1.66 -6.07 8.22
C VAL A 141 0.57 -6.93 7.59
N TRP A 142 0.82 -7.49 6.42
CA TRP A 142 -0.02 -8.57 5.89
C TRP A 142 0.26 -9.84 6.68
N GLN A 143 -0.81 -10.49 7.15
CA GLN A 143 -0.74 -11.75 7.87
C GLN A 143 -1.57 -12.81 7.15
N TYR A 144 -0.97 -13.96 6.91
CA TYR A 144 -1.61 -15.05 6.16
C TYR A 144 -2.64 -15.78 7.02
N HIS A 145 -3.82 -16.02 6.43
CA HIS A 145 -4.82 -16.96 6.91
C HIS A 145 -5.20 -17.91 5.78
N SER A 146 -5.41 -19.18 6.12
CA SER A 146 -5.76 -20.19 5.13
C SER A 146 -7.17 -19.99 4.57
N TYR A 147 -7.42 -20.57 3.41
CA TYR A 147 -8.74 -20.57 2.79
C TYR A 147 -9.81 -21.17 3.71
N ASP A 148 -9.50 -22.29 4.40
CA ASP A 148 -10.45 -22.93 5.31
C ASP A 148 -10.78 -22.02 6.53
N GLU A 149 -9.80 -21.25 7.06
CA GLU A 149 -10.04 -20.24 8.10
C GLU A 149 -10.92 -19.11 7.58
N ALA A 150 -10.70 -18.65 6.35
CA ALA A 150 -11.51 -17.59 5.74
C ALA A 150 -12.97 -18.03 5.54
N ILE A 151 -13.19 -19.26 5.06
CA ILE A 151 -14.53 -19.86 4.96
C ILE A 151 -15.21 -19.94 6.34
N ALA A 152 -14.47 -20.37 7.36
CA ALA A 152 -14.98 -20.43 8.73
C ALA A 152 -15.36 -19.04 9.29
N LYS A 153 -14.75 -17.97 8.78
CA LYS A 153 -15.06 -16.56 9.09
C LYS A 153 -16.20 -15.99 8.24
N GLY A 154 -16.79 -16.78 7.33
CA GLY A 154 -17.93 -16.38 6.51
C GLY A 154 -17.59 -15.92 5.10
N LEU A 155 -16.37 -16.20 4.61
CA LEU A 155 -16.02 -15.96 3.22
C LEU A 155 -16.93 -16.77 2.31
N ASP A 156 -17.61 -16.08 1.39
CA ASP A 156 -18.40 -16.69 0.33
C ASP A 156 -17.50 -16.93 -0.89
N PRO A 157 -17.14 -18.18 -1.22
CA PRO A 157 -16.28 -18.47 -2.35
C PRO A 157 -16.86 -17.98 -3.68
N ASP A 158 -18.18 -17.86 -3.78
CA ASP A 158 -18.83 -17.38 -4.98
C ASP A 158 -18.69 -15.85 -5.18
N LYS A 159 -18.31 -15.12 -4.14
CA LYS A 159 -18.03 -13.67 -4.22
C LYS A 159 -16.56 -13.34 -4.42
N LEU A 160 -15.70 -14.33 -4.20
CA LEU A 160 -14.27 -14.15 -4.27
C LEU A 160 -13.82 -13.91 -5.73
N GLY A 161 -13.34 -12.71 -6.04
CA GLY A 161 -12.73 -12.35 -7.33
C GLY A 161 -13.63 -12.46 -8.56
N ARG A 162 -14.91 -12.29 -8.43
CA ARG A 162 -15.86 -12.40 -9.57
C ARG A 162 -15.55 -11.47 -10.73
N ALA A 163 -15.09 -10.27 -10.48
CA ALA A 163 -14.81 -9.31 -11.53
C ALA A 163 -13.55 -9.66 -12.34
N MET A 164 -12.75 -10.63 -11.88
CA MET A 164 -11.47 -11.00 -12.48
C MET A 164 -11.44 -12.36 -13.15
N LEU A 165 -12.40 -13.19 -12.85
CA LEU A 165 -12.48 -14.50 -13.45
C LEU A 165 -13.39 -14.47 -14.67
N PRO A 166 -13.02 -15.17 -15.77
CA PRO A 166 -13.93 -15.35 -16.90
C PRO A 166 -15.27 -15.92 -16.42
N ASP A 167 -16.36 -15.51 -17.07
CA ASP A 167 -17.69 -16.03 -16.79
C ASP A 167 -17.70 -17.55 -16.74
N GLY A 168 -18.28 -18.10 -15.67
CA GLY A 168 -18.37 -19.54 -15.46
C GLY A 168 -17.21 -20.19 -14.70
N VAL A 169 -16.14 -19.44 -14.39
CA VAL A 169 -15.06 -19.94 -13.53
C VAL A 169 -15.50 -19.82 -12.08
N LYS A 170 -15.54 -20.97 -11.38
CA LYS A 170 -15.81 -21.02 -9.94
C LYS A 170 -14.51 -21.10 -9.17
N VAL A 171 -14.38 -20.23 -8.18
CA VAL A 171 -13.28 -20.33 -7.22
C VAL A 171 -13.56 -21.49 -6.28
N GLY A 172 -12.61 -22.40 -6.18
CA GLY A 172 -12.73 -23.56 -5.32
C GLY A 172 -11.50 -23.79 -4.46
N LYS A 173 -11.63 -24.71 -3.52
CA LYS A 173 -10.49 -25.17 -2.69
C LYS A 173 -9.33 -25.60 -3.61
N GLY A 174 -8.15 -25.02 -3.39
CA GLY A 174 -6.94 -25.26 -4.18
C GLY A 174 -6.63 -24.21 -5.23
N MET A 175 -7.58 -23.35 -5.63
CA MET A 175 -7.32 -22.19 -6.49
C MET A 175 -6.85 -20.99 -5.66
N VAL A 176 -7.40 -20.80 -4.45
CA VAL A 176 -6.98 -19.79 -3.49
C VAL A 176 -6.38 -20.50 -2.30
N ARG A 177 -5.13 -20.17 -1.99
CA ARG A 177 -4.44 -20.78 -0.85
C ARG A 177 -4.90 -20.19 0.47
N GLY A 178 -5.22 -18.88 0.50
CA GLY A 178 -5.63 -18.16 1.67
C GLY A 178 -5.91 -16.70 1.38
N ILE A 179 -5.99 -15.90 2.41
CA ILE A 179 -6.25 -14.46 2.40
C ILE A 179 -5.18 -13.75 3.24
N TRP A 180 -4.89 -12.51 2.91
CA TRP A 180 -3.89 -11.68 3.58
C TRP A 180 -4.52 -10.43 4.20
N PRO A 181 -5.23 -10.55 5.33
CA PRO A 181 -5.70 -9.40 6.08
C PRO A 181 -4.53 -8.64 6.70
N ASP A 182 -4.80 -7.38 7.02
CA ASP A 182 -3.84 -6.48 7.61
C ASP A 182 -3.84 -6.54 9.15
N VAL A 183 -2.69 -6.24 9.70
CA VAL A 183 -2.44 -6.01 11.13
C VAL A 183 -1.75 -4.66 11.28
N ILE A 184 -2.19 -3.84 12.23
CA ILE A 184 -1.43 -2.69 12.70
C ILE A 184 -0.58 -3.18 13.88
N ARG A 185 0.74 -3.14 13.72
CA ARG A 185 1.70 -3.63 14.74
C ARG A 185 2.47 -2.47 15.32
N GLU A 186 2.53 -2.40 16.65
CA GLU A 186 3.45 -1.53 17.39
C GLU A 186 4.69 -2.29 17.76
N VAL A 187 5.84 -1.76 17.36
CA VAL A 187 7.17 -2.33 17.66
C VAL A 187 7.95 -1.36 18.52
N GLU A 188 8.51 -1.88 19.62
CA GLU A 188 9.44 -1.13 20.45
C GLU A 188 10.75 -0.94 19.68
N ARG A 189 11.05 0.33 19.33
CA ARG A 189 12.29 0.69 18.64
C ARG A 189 13.50 0.37 19.51
N GLY A 190 14.55 -0.18 18.91
CA GLY A 190 15.75 -0.61 19.59
C GLY A 190 15.75 -2.10 19.96
N THR A 191 14.65 -2.64 20.47
CA THR A 191 14.56 -4.07 20.81
C THR A 191 13.90 -4.91 19.71
N GLY A 192 13.05 -4.30 18.88
CA GLY A 192 12.26 -4.99 17.86
C GLY A 192 11.11 -5.82 18.46
N LYS A 193 10.80 -5.64 19.76
CA LYS A 193 9.70 -6.37 20.40
C LYS A 193 8.36 -5.83 19.96
N THR A 194 7.45 -6.70 19.50
CA THR A 194 6.04 -6.36 19.32
C THR A 194 5.40 -6.12 20.70
N VAL A 195 4.85 -4.92 20.89
CA VAL A 195 4.23 -4.51 22.17
C VAL A 195 2.72 -4.41 22.09
N TRP A 196 2.18 -4.27 20.87
CA TRP A 196 0.74 -4.24 20.61
C TRP A 196 0.44 -4.61 19.16
N GLU A 197 -0.73 -5.20 18.94
CA GLU A 197 -1.29 -5.46 17.60
C GLU A 197 -2.80 -5.23 17.61
N TRP A 198 -3.28 -4.68 16.51
CA TRP A 198 -4.69 -4.66 16.16
C TRP A 198 -4.88 -5.36 14.80
N LYS A 199 -5.72 -6.40 14.78
CA LYS A 199 -5.84 -7.29 13.61
C LYS A 199 -7.20 -7.11 12.96
N VAL A 200 -7.23 -6.77 11.68
CA VAL A 200 -8.47 -6.76 10.89
C VAL A 200 -9.22 -8.09 11.00
N TRP A 201 -8.47 -9.19 11.08
CA TRP A 201 -9.01 -10.54 11.23
C TRP A 201 -9.90 -10.75 12.46
N ASP A 202 -9.67 -10.04 13.53
CA ASP A 202 -10.45 -10.13 14.78
C ASP A 202 -11.73 -9.27 14.71
N HIS A 203 -11.83 -8.41 13.69
CA HIS A 203 -12.94 -7.47 13.50
C HIS A 203 -13.79 -7.80 12.25
N ILE A 204 -13.84 -9.07 11.83
CA ILE A 204 -14.69 -9.52 10.73
C ILE A 204 -16.15 -9.62 11.18
N GLY A 205 -17.06 -9.11 10.34
CA GLY A 205 -18.50 -9.16 10.55
C GLY A 205 -19.25 -8.22 9.63
N THR A 206 -20.57 -8.18 9.74
CA THR A 206 -21.46 -7.43 8.84
C THR A 206 -22.02 -6.14 9.47
N THR A 207 -21.65 -5.84 10.70
CA THR A 207 -22.02 -4.57 11.36
C THR A 207 -21.09 -3.42 10.94
N PRO A 208 -21.55 -2.15 10.98
CA PRO A 208 -20.73 -1.02 10.51
C PRO A 208 -19.40 -0.82 11.23
N ASP A 209 -19.25 -1.33 12.44
CA ASP A 209 -18.00 -1.32 13.23
C ASP A 209 -17.04 -2.46 12.89
N LYS A 210 -17.34 -3.24 11.85
CA LYS A 210 -16.58 -4.41 11.41
C LYS A 210 -16.33 -4.41 9.91
N PHE A 211 -15.51 -5.36 9.46
CA PHE A 211 -15.20 -5.58 8.05
C PHE A 211 -15.95 -6.79 7.52
N ASP A 212 -16.75 -6.58 6.48
CA ASP A 212 -17.33 -7.69 5.75
C ASP A 212 -16.24 -8.39 4.93
N ILE A 213 -15.95 -9.65 5.27
CA ILE A 213 -14.94 -10.45 4.56
C ILE A 213 -15.30 -10.66 3.09
N ASN A 214 -16.55 -10.42 2.70
CA ASN A 214 -17.03 -10.50 1.34
C ASN A 214 -17.01 -9.16 0.59
N ALA A 215 -16.61 -8.08 1.25
CA ALA A 215 -16.36 -6.79 0.61
C ALA A 215 -14.94 -6.81 0.00
N PHE A 216 -14.81 -7.41 -1.19
CA PHE A 216 -13.58 -7.37 -1.97
C PHE A 216 -13.64 -6.26 -3.00
N CYS A 217 -12.62 -5.43 -3.00
CA CYS A 217 -12.30 -4.64 -4.16
C CYS A 217 -11.48 -5.49 -5.12
N ASP A 218 -11.84 -5.42 -6.36
CA ASP A 218 -11.20 -6.14 -7.45
C ASP A 218 -9.92 -5.44 -7.88
N LEU A 219 -8.80 -6.09 -7.75
CA LEU A 219 -7.49 -5.54 -8.08
C LEU A 219 -6.87 -6.09 -9.35
N GLY A 220 -7.64 -6.51 -10.30
CA GLY A 220 -7.17 -6.64 -11.67
C GLY A 220 -5.95 -7.54 -11.92
N ASN A 221 -5.44 -8.31 -10.96
CA ASN A 221 -4.26 -9.14 -11.18
C ASN A 221 -4.44 -10.61 -10.77
N ILE A 222 -4.78 -11.42 -11.75
CA ILE A 222 -5.03 -12.86 -11.58
C ILE A 222 -3.85 -13.62 -10.97
N MET A 223 -2.60 -13.17 -11.17
CA MET A 223 -1.41 -13.81 -10.60
C MET A 223 -1.29 -13.58 -9.11
N LEU A 224 -1.62 -12.37 -8.65
CA LEU A 224 -1.70 -12.04 -7.23
C LEU A 224 -2.83 -12.82 -6.56
N TRP A 225 -3.89 -13.07 -7.28
CA TRP A 225 -5.05 -13.82 -6.87
C TRP A 225 -4.76 -15.28 -6.54
N LEU A 226 -3.87 -15.96 -7.29
CA LEU A 226 -3.43 -17.32 -7.01
C LEU A 226 -2.64 -17.43 -5.69
N ALA A 227 -2.00 -16.34 -5.25
CA ALA A 227 -1.33 -16.27 -3.95
C ALA A 227 -2.31 -16.02 -2.78
N GLY A 228 -3.56 -15.67 -3.08
CA GLY A 228 -4.60 -15.22 -2.16
C GLY A 228 -4.88 -13.72 -2.32
N PRO A 229 -6.12 -13.29 -2.08
CA PRO A 229 -6.48 -11.90 -2.23
C PRO A 229 -5.79 -11.03 -1.18
N ASP A 230 -5.35 -9.88 -1.65
CA ASP A 230 -5.00 -8.71 -0.88
C ASP A 230 -6.32 -8.03 -0.47
N TRP A 231 -6.78 -8.31 0.74
CA TRP A 231 -8.16 -8.01 1.08
C TRP A 231 -8.43 -6.51 1.25
N ILE A 232 -7.94 -5.85 2.30
CA ILE A 232 -8.24 -4.44 2.52
C ILE A 232 -7.14 -3.51 2.04
N HIS A 233 -5.92 -4.00 1.91
CA HIS A 233 -4.76 -3.22 1.49
C HIS A 233 -4.61 -1.94 2.31
N LEU A 234 -4.42 -2.11 3.63
CA LEU A 234 -4.10 -1.02 4.53
C LEU A 234 -2.74 -0.44 4.11
N ASN A 235 -2.68 0.85 3.80
CA ASN A 235 -1.50 1.42 3.14
C ASN A 235 -0.92 2.66 3.83
N GLY A 236 -1.45 3.01 4.98
CA GLY A 236 -0.93 4.07 5.82
C GLY A 236 -1.59 4.07 7.17
N VAL A 237 -0.82 4.42 8.19
CA VAL A 237 -1.27 4.58 9.59
C VAL A 237 -0.80 5.93 10.11
N ALA A 238 -1.62 6.58 10.93
CA ALA A 238 -1.28 7.83 11.60
C ALA A 238 -1.84 7.81 13.01
N TYR A 239 -1.02 8.15 14.01
CA TYR A 239 -1.41 8.17 15.40
C TYR A 239 -1.69 9.61 15.88
N ASN A 240 -2.83 9.80 16.53
CA ASN A 240 -3.16 11.06 17.20
C ASN A 240 -2.94 10.93 18.71
N PRO A 241 -1.92 11.61 19.28
CA PRO A 241 -1.65 11.53 20.73
C PRO A 241 -2.69 12.27 21.58
N GLU A 242 -3.41 13.24 21.03
CA GLU A 242 -4.42 14.03 21.77
C GLU A 242 -5.69 13.21 22.01
N THR A 243 -6.16 12.50 20.99
CA THR A 243 -7.36 11.69 21.07
C THR A 243 -7.08 10.21 21.39
N ASN A 244 -5.82 9.79 21.31
CA ASN A 244 -5.36 8.42 21.47
C ASN A 244 -6.02 7.48 20.45
N GLU A 245 -6.00 7.91 19.19
CA GLU A 245 -6.62 7.25 18.06
C GLU A 245 -5.60 6.94 16.97
N ILE A 246 -5.89 5.89 16.19
CA ILE A 246 -5.14 5.58 14.98
C ILE A 246 -6.09 5.73 13.78
N ALA A 247 -5.69 6.56 12.81
CA ALA A 247 -6.29 6.61 11.50
C ALA A 247 -5.54 5.69 10.55
N PHE A 248 -6.25 5.02 9.64
CA PHE A 248 -5.63 4.26 8.56
C PHE A 248 -6.53 4.28 7.31
N THR A 249 -5.92 4.07 6.15
CA THR A 249 -6.63 3.99 4.87
C THR A 249 -6.62 2.59 4.32
N SER A 250 -7.72 2.20 3.66
CA SER A 250 -7.82 0.99 2.87
C SER A 250 -7.99 1.36 1.40
N ARG A 251 -6.98 1.02 0.60
CA ARG A 251 -7.04 1.22 -0.85
C ARG A 251 -8.20 0.48 -1.48
N ASN A 252 -8.38 -0.77 -1.09
CA ASN A 252 -9.32 -1.68 -1.74
C ASN A 252 -10.77 -1.40 -1.35
N LEU A 253 -11.01 -0.98 -0.11
CA LEU A 253 -12.35 -0.62 0.34
C LEU A 253 -12.73 0.82 -0.03
N GLY A 254 -11.76 1.66 -0.42
CA GLY A 254 -12.01 3.07 -0.72
C GLY A 254 -12.43 3.87 0.52
N GLU A 255 -11.79 3.62 1.66
CA GLU A 255 -12.20 4.20 2.94
C GLU A 255 -11.01 4.63 3.80
N VAL A 256 -11.27 5.61 4.68
CA VAL A 256 -10.47 5.90 5.87
C VAL A 256 -11.20 5.38 7.10
N PHE A 257 -10.43 4.88 8.06
CA PHE A 257 -10.91 4.33 9.32
C PHE A 257 -10.21 4.98 10.51
N ILE A 258 -10.93 5.05 11.63
CA ILE A 258 -10.36 5.42 12.94
C ILE A 258 -10.68 4.33 13.93
N ILE A 259 -9.67 3.95 14.72
CA ILE A 259 -9.80 3.03 15.86
C ILE A 259 -9.22 3.68 17.12
N ASP A 260 -9.69 3.24 18.27
CA ASP A 260 -9.09 3.61 19.56
C ASP A 260 -7.77 2.82 19.77
N TYR A 261 -6.67 3.50 19.99
CA TYR A 261 -5.39 2.88 20.29
C TYR A 261 -5.43 2.15 21.64
N LYS A 262 -4.85 0.94 21.68
CA LYS A 262 -4.83 0.03 22.85
C LYS A 262 -6.20 -0.39 23.40
N LYS A 263 -7.28 -0.11 22.66
CA LYS A 263 -8.57 -0.74 22.91
C LYS A 263 -8.80 -1.76 21.80
N ASN A 264 -9.18 -2.98 22.15
CA ASN A 264 -9.48 -4.04 21.18
C ASN A 264 -10.91 -3.90 20.64
N GLY A 265 -11.35 -2.66 20.41
CA GLY A 265 -12.62 -2.35 19.83
C GLY A 265 -12.65 -2.50 18.30
N GLY A 266 -13.83 -2.47 17.73
CA GLY A 266 -14.03 -2.37 16.29
C GLY A 266 -13.72 -0.98 15.74
N ILE A 267 -14.17 -0.74 14.53
CA ILE A 267 -14.05 0.55 13.86
C ILE A 267 -14.88 1.59 14.63
N LYS A 268 -14.23 2.66 15.06
CA LYS A 268 -14.89 3.80 15.72
C LYS A 268 -15.51 4.75 14.70
N TYR A 269 -14.83 4.97 13.60
CA TYR A 269 -15.27 5.82 12.50
C TYR A 269 -14.79 5.25 11.17
N ARG A 270 -15.61 5.40 10.14
CA ARG A 270 -15.27 5.07 8.75
C ARG A 270 -15.92 6.05 7.80
N TRP A 271 -15.23 6.37 6.71
CA TRP A 271 -15.73 7.25 5.67
C TRP A 271 -15.04 6.96 4.33
N GLY A 272 -15.79 7.15 3.25
CA GLY A 272 -15.28 7.05 1.88
C GLY A 272 -16.16 6.20 0.97
N ASN A 273 -16.58 5.01 1.40
CA ASN A 273 -17.41 4.11 0.61
C ASN A 273 -18.57 3.51 1.44
N PRO A 274 -19.69 4.22 1.56
CA PRO A 274 -20.81 3.79 2.39
C PRO A 274 -21.52 2.52 1.89
N ALA A 275 -21.32 2.13 0.63
CA ALA A 275 -21.86 0.88 0.11
C ALA A 275 -21.32 -0.37 0.82
N ASN A 276 -20.06 -0.32 1.31
CA ASN A 276 -19.45 -1.45 2.03
C ASN A 276 -20.14 -1.82 3.33
N TYR A 277 -20.98 -0.94 3.89
CA TYR A 277 -21.75 -1.19 5.11
C TYR A 277 -23.25 -0.84 4.96
N GLY A 278 -23.75 -0.90 3.73
CA GLY A 278 -25.18 -0.79 3.44
C GLY A 278 -25.80 0.60 3.69
N LYS A 279 -24.98 1.68 3.59
CA LYS A 279 -25.44 3.07 3.85
C LYS A 279 -25.43 3.96 2.61
N GLY A 280 -25.19 3.40 1.43
CA GLY A 280 -25.13 4.17 0.19
C GLY A 280 -25.10 3.30 -1.05
N ALA A 281 -25.13 3.94 -2.21
CA ALA A 281 -25.03 3.30 -3.51
C ALA A 281 -23.56 3.06 -3.90
N ALA A 282 -23.28 1.87 -4.45
CA ALA A 282 -21.99 1.57 -5.06
C ALA A 282 -21.84 2.34 -6.39
N PRO A 283 -20.58 2.58 -6.85
CA PRO A 283 -20.33 3.08 -8.20
C PRO A 283 -21.00 2.19 -9.27
N ALA A 284 -21.46 2.80 -10.36
CA ALA A 284 -22.13 2.09 -11.43
C ALA A 284 -21.73 2.63 -12.81
N GLY A 285 -21.40 1.71 -13.74
CA GLY A 285 -20.98 2.09 -15.09
C GLY A 285 -19.67 2.87 -15.11
N TYR A 286 -19.58 3.85 -16.06
CA TYR A 286 -18.34 4.59 -16.34
C TYR A 286 -18.39 6.07 -15.92
N ALA A 287 -19.46 6.53 -15.32
CA ALA A 287 -19.64 7.95 -14.96
C ALA A 287 -20.45 8.16 -13.68
N ASP A 288 -20.73 7.11 -12.93
CA ASP A 288 -21.52 7.18 -11.70
C ASP A 288 -20.71 6.65 -10.53
N ASP A 289 -20.19 7.57 -9.72
CA ASP A 289 -19.41 7.28 -8.51
C ASP A 289 -20.30 6.73 -7.37
N GLY A 290 -21.61 6.73 -7.53
CA GLY A 290 -22.53 6.43 -6.45
C GLY A 290 -22.35 7.38 -5.27
N ASP A 291 -22.34 6.82 -4.07
CA ASP A 291 -22.06 7.57 -2.84
C ASP A 291 -20.59 7.46 -2.40
N GLN A 292 -19.73 6.75 -3.16
CA GLN A 292 -18.32 6.61 -2.86
C GLN A 292 -17.58 7.94 -3.07
N LYS A 293 -16.67 8.28 -2.15
CA LYS A 293 -15.90 9.54 -2.15
C LYS A 293 -14.41 9.31 -2.33
N LEU A 294 -13.87 8.19 -1.85
CA LEU A 294 -12.45 7.84 -1.96
C LEU A 294 -12.26 6.65 -2.88
N PHE A 295 -11.28 6.76 -3.78
CA PHE A 295 -10.96 5.75 -4.80
C PHE A 295 -9.48 5.40 -4.77
N GLY A 296 -9.12 4.44 -3.92
CA GLY A 296 -7.74 4.05 -3.68
C GLY A 296 -6.99 5.03 -2.77
N PRO A 297 -7.55 5.39 -1.60
CA PRO A 297 -6.90 6.33 -0.67
C PRO A 297 -5.60 5.77 -0.09
N HIS A 298 -4.65 6.68 0.20
CA HIS A 298 -3.35 6.40 0.80
C HIS A 298 -2.98 7.48 1.83
N ALA A 299 -1.97 7.15 2.66
CA ALA A 299 -1.25 8.09 3.51
C ALA A 299 -2.17 9.03 4.29
N PRO A 300 -2.98 8.52 5.23
CA PRO A 300 -3.71 9.38 6.15
C PRO A 300 -2.72 10.07 7.06
N ASP A 301 -2.95 11.35 7.37
CA ASP A 301 -2.15 12.10 8.32
C ASP A 301 -3.03 13.08 9.10
N TRP A 302 -2.79 13.20 10.41
CA TRP A 302 -3.52 14.13 11.26
C TRP A 302 -2.97 15.54 11.10
N THR A 303 -3.85 16.48 10.77
CA THR A 303 -3.47 17.90 10.74
C THR A 303 -3.52 18.50 12.16
N ALA A 304 -2.85 19.63 12.33
CA ALA A 304 -2.86 20.37 13.61
C ALA A 304 -4.27 20.81 14.04
N GLU A 305 -5.19 20.95 13.08
CA GLU A 305 -6.59 21.31 13.34
C GLU A 305 -7.47 20.11 13.71
N GLY A 306 -6.89 18.90 13.81
CA GLY A 306 -7.62 17.67 14.14
C GLY A 306 -8.43 17.10 12.98
N THR A 307 -8.12 17.50 11.74
CA THR A 307 -8.65 16.87 10.53
C THR A 307 -7.66 15.82 9.99
N ILE A 308 -8.09 15.03 9.01
CA ILE A 308 -7.24 14.04 8.37
C ILE A 308 -7.01 14.44 6.92
N SER A 309 -5.76 14.61 6.52
CA SER A 309 -5.36 14.68 5.12
C SER A 309 -5.22 13.28 4.53
N ILE A 310 -5.60 13.10 3.27
CA ILE A 310 -5.58 11.80 2.59
C ILE A 310 -5.16 12.04 1.15
N MET A 311 -4.25 11.22 0.65
CA MET A 311 -3.99 11.12 -0.78
C MET A 311 -5.03 10.19 -1.42
N ASP A 312 -5.89 10.71 -2.29
CA ASP A 312 -6.81 9.88 -3.06
C ASP A 312 -6.27 9.66 -4.48
N ASN A 313 -5.93 8.43 -4.81
CA ASN A 313 -5.40 8.08 -6.13
C ASN A 313 -6.42 8.27 -7.26
N GLY A 314 -7.71 8.35 -6.96
CA GLY A 314 -8.76 8.35 -7.97
C GLY A 314 -8.82 7.04 -8.78
N HIS A 315 -8.13 6.00 -8.34
CA HIS A 315 -8.04 4.74 -9.07
C HIS A 315 -9.41 4.07 -9.16
N THR A 316 -9.82 3.75 -10.38
CA THR A 316 -11.15 3.18 -10.67
C THR A 316 -12.33 4.11 -10.44
N ARG A 317 -12.12 5.41 -10.27
CA ARG A 317 -13.21 6.39 -10.21
C ARG A 317 -13.93 6.43 -11.56
N PRO A 318 -15.26 6.16 -11.62
CA PRO A 318 -15.99 6.15 -12.87
C PRO A 318 -16.07 7.52 -13.54
N SER A 319 -16.14 8.59 -12.75
CA SER A 319 -16.23 9.97 -13.27
C SER A 319 -14.91 10.55 -13.79
N GLY A 320 -13.79 9.85 -13.68
CA GLY A 320 -12.48 10.23 -14.20
C GLY A 320 -11.56 10.96 -13.24
#